data_58dee49fe2dfff908719215b15bbc7ee
#
_entry.id   58dee49fe2dfff908719215b15bbc7ee
#
_cell.length_a   1.000
_cell.length_b   1.000
_cell.length_c   1.000
_cell.angle_alpha   90.00
_cell.angle_beta   90.00
_cell.angle_gamma   90.00
#
_symmetry.space_group_name_H-M   'P 1'
#
loop_
_entity.id
_entity.type
_entity.pdbx_description
1 polymer ?
#
loop_
_entity_poly.entity_id
_entity_poly.type
_entity_poly.pdbx_seq_one_letter_code
_entity_poly.pdbx_strand_id
1 'polypeptide(L)'
;MTPKQPGITRFFDIDIKEIVPFIHWTFFFMAWRLNGKYDDIQSVCDCGSCKAGWLQKFAENEREKAEEALKLYKDAQEMLRRFKDEKIVTINAVVGIYPAYSNDDDIVATFENKKITIPTLRQQVPSTDGFCYSLADFLKPQDDFVGVFANTVLGVEAF
;
A
#
# COMPACT_ATOMS: atom_id res chain seq x y z
N MET A 1 -5.80 14.58 16.81
CA MET A 1 -6.75 15.02 15.74
C MET A 1 -7.92 14.05 15.77
N THR A 2 -9.16 14.51 15.86
CA THR A 2 -10.30 13.61 15.89
C THR A 2 -10.69 13.20 14.47
N PRO A 3 -10.87 11.91 14.18
CA PRO A 3 -11.30 11.44 12.85
C PRO A 3 -12.67 12.01 12.48
N LYS A 4 -12.85 12.31 11.19
CA LYS A 4 -14.13 12.81 10.67
C LYS A 4 -15.25 11.78 10.74
N GLN A 5 -14.92 10.51 10.60
CA GLN A 5 -15.86 9.38 10.58
C GLN A 5 -15.28 8.21 11.42
N PRO A 6 -15.48 8.23 12.75
CA PRO A 6 -15.15 7.07 13.58
C PRO A 6 -16.18 5.95 13.35
N GLY A 7 -15.78 4.70 13.66
CA GLY A 7 -16.60 3.52 13.49
C GLY A 7 -16.29 2.76 12.20
N ILE A 8 -17.23 1.94 11.74
CA ILE A 8 -17.06 1.04 10.58
C ILE A 8 -17.66 1.66 9.33
N THR A 9 -16.87 1.68 8.26
CA THR A 9 -17.32 1.98 6.89
C THR A 9 -17.11 0.77 6.00
N ARG A 10 -18.12 0.40 5.22
CA ARG A 10 -18.06 -0.73 4.28
C ARG A 10 -18.17 -0.21 2.86
N PHE A 11 -17.33 -0.76 1.99
CA PHE A 11 -17.28 -0.48 0.57
C PHE A 11 -17.47 -1.79 -0.17
N PHE A 12 -18.42 -1.82 -1.09
CA PHE A 12 -18.72 -2.98 -1.91
C PHE A 12 -18.60 -2.63 -3.38
N ASP A 13 -18.06 -3.56 -4.17
CA ASP A 13 -17.91 -3.43 -5.62
C ASP A 13 -17.22 -2.11 -6.01
N ILE A 14 -16.06 -1.85 -5.39
CA ILE A 14 -15.29 -0.63 -5.61
C ILE A 14 -14.79 -0.62 -7.05
N ASP A 15 -15.11 0.44 -7.81
CA ASP A 15 -14.60 0.61 -9.18
C ASP A 15 -13.07 0.74 -9.12
N ILE A 16 -12.37 -0.10 -9.87
CA ILE A 16 -10.92 -0.08 -9.94
C ILE A 16 -10.36 1.29 -10.35
N LYS A 17 -11.13 2.09 -11.10
CA LYS A 17 -10.77 3.46 -11.47
C LYS A 17 -10.56 4.36 -10.25
N GLU A 18 -11.30 4.11 -9.17
CA GLU A 18 -11.16 4.87 -7.93
C GLU A 18 -9.87 4.49 -7.18
N ILE A 19 -9.36 3.28 -7.39
CA ILE A 19 -8.16 2.75 -6.71
C ILE A 19 -6.88 3.11 -7.46
N VAL A 20 -6.90 3.04 -8.79
CA VAL A 20 -5.71 3.23 -9.64
C VAL A 20 -4.91 4.50 -9.32
N PRO A 21 -5.52 5.67 -9.05
CA PRO A 21 -4.77 6.87 -8.69
C PRO A 21 -3.98 6.78 -7.38
N PHE A 22 -4.32 5.82 -6.52
CA PHE A 22 -3.69 5.62 -5.22
C PHE A 22 -2.68 4.48 -5.20
N ILE A 23 -2.42 3.82 -6.34
CA ILE A 23 -1.40 2.78 -6.42
C ILE A 23 -0.02 3.38 -6.17
N HIS A 24 0.64 2.88 -5.14
CA HIS A 24 2.00 3.27 -4.81
C HIS A 24 2.99 2.35 -5.53
N TRP A 25 3.42 2.74 -6.71
CA TRP A 25 4.23 1.93 -7.62
C TRP A 25 5.57 1.46 -7.02
N THR A 26 6.15 2.22 -6.10
CA THR A 26 7.38 1.80 -5.42
C THR A 26 7.17 0.48 -4.66
N PHE A 27 6.07 0.34 -3.91
CA PHE A 27 5.76 -0.91 -3.21
C PHE A 27 5.46 -2.05 -4.18
N PHE A 28 4.81 -1.76 -5.30
CA PHE A 28 4.61 -2.74 -6.36
C PHE A 28 5.94 -3.29 -6.87
N PHE A 29 6.89 -2.44 -7.23
CA PHE A 29 8.22 -2.87 -7.69
C PHE A 29 9.00 -3.62 -6.60
N MET A 30 8.91 -3.19 -5.35
CA MET A 30 9.53 -3.89 -4.21
C MET A 30 9.00 -5.32 -4.06
N ALA A 31 7.69 -5.55 -4.23
CA ALA A 31 7.10 -6.88 -4.19
C ALA A 31 7.65 -7.81 -5.27
N TRP A 32 8.05 -7.26 -6.43
CA TRP A 32 8.70 -7.97 -7.53
C TRP A 32 10.23 -7.99 -7.43
N ARG A 33 10.79 -7.57 -6.28
CA ARG A 33 12.25 -7.48 -6.03
C ARG A 33 13.01 -6.53 -6.96
N LEU A 34 12.29 -5.64 -7.61
CA LEU A 34 12.84 -4.56 -8.43
C LEU A 34 13.03 -3.32 -7.54
N ASN A 35 14.01 -3.39 -6.62
CA ASN A 35 14.32 -2.27 -5.74
C ASN A 35 15.02 -1.17 -6.53
N GLY A 36 14.42 0.01 -6.60
CA GLY A 36 14.95 1.18 -7.31
C GLY A 36 14.00 2.36 -7.23
N LYS A 37 14.46 3.52 -7.64
CA LYS A 37 13.63 4.71 -7.85
C LYS A 37 13.34 4.82 -9.34
N TYR A 38 12.11 4.52 -9.72
CA TYR A 38 11.63 4.57 -11.10
C TYR A 38 10.75 5.80 -11.29
N ASP A 39 11.29 6.96 -10.92
CA ASP A 39 10.59 8.23 -11.05
C ASP A 39 10.23 8.46 -12.53
N ASP A 40 9.08 9.08 -12.75
CA ASP A 40 8.54 9.37 -14.09
C ASP A 40 8.23 8.16 -14.98
N ILE A 41 8.27 6.92 -14.48
CA ILE A 41 7.95 5.72 -15.27
C ILE A 41 6.57 5.84 -15.94
N GLN A 42 5.64 6.53 -15.29
CA GLN A 42 4.28 6.77 -15.78
C GLN A 42 4.25 7.67 -17.02
N SER A 43 5.31 8.45 -17.26
CA SER A 43 5.42 9.38 -18.39
C SER A 43 6.09 8.75 -19.62
N VAL A 44 6.62 7.52 -19.49
CA VAL A 44 7.35 6.84 -20.57
C VAL A 44 6.36 6.28 -21.59
N CYS A 45 6.28 6.90 -22.76
CA CYS A 45 5.46 6.40 -23.87
C CYS A 45 6.07 5.12 -24.50
N ASP A 46 5.31 4.47 -25.37
CA ASP A 46 5.74 3.23 -26.02
C ASP A 46 6.78 3.43 -27.15
N CYS A 47 7.14 4.67 -27.47
CA CYS A 47 8.13 4.92 -28.49
C CYS A 47 9.56 4.58 -28.01
N GLY A 48 10.36 4.06 -28.93
CA GLY A 48 11.76 3.65 -28.63
C GLY A 48 12.62 4.80 -28.13
N SER A 49 12.41 6.03 -28.59
CA SER A 49 13.17 7.21 -28.17
C SER A 49 12.87 7.61 -26.72
N CYS A 50 11.60 7.60 -26.31
CA CYS A 50 11.22 7.88 -24.92
C CYS A 50 11.77 6.82 -23.96
N LYS A 51 11.69 5.53 -24.35
CA LYS A 51 12.26 4.42 -23.58
C LYS A 51 13.78 4.59 -23.44
N ALA A 52 14.50 4.82 -24.54
CA ALA A 52 15.94 5.00 -24.52
C ALA A 52 16.37 6.21 -23.68
N GLY A 53 15.67 7.34 -23.83
CA GLY A 53 15.94 8.55 -23.03
C GLY A 53 15.70 8.36 -21.54
N TRP A 54 14.66 7.61 -21.17
CA TRP A 54 14.38 7.29 -19.78
C TRP A 54 15.45 6.36 -19.19
N LEU A 55 15.84 5.31 -19.92
CA LEU A 55 16.88 4.37 -19.50
C LEU A 55 18.27 5.02 -19.33
N GLN A 56 18.56 6.08 -20.08
CA GLN A 56 19.82 6.83 -19.93
C GLN A 56 19.93 7.56 -18.60
N LYS A 57 18.83 7.77 -17.84
CA LYS A 57 18.85 8.35 -16.50
C LYS A 57 19.50 7.42 -15.47
N PHE A 58 19.62 6.13 -15.76
CA PHE A 58 20.15 5.10 -14.86
C PHE A 58 21.61 4.79 -15.16
N ALA A 59 22.37 4.42 -14.13
CA ALA A 59 23.71 3.89 -14.28
C ALA A 59 23.69 2.60 -15.14
N GLU A 60 24.75 2.31 -15.85
CA GLU A 60 24.80 1.19 -16.80
C GLU A 60 24.42 -0.17 -16.17
N ASN A 61 24.88 -0.40 -14.95
CA ASN A 61 24.58 -1.60 -14.17
C ASN A 61 23.15 -1.68 -13.62
N GLU A 62 22.36 -0.58 -13.71
CA GLU A 62 20.98 -0.50 -13.25
C GLU A 62 19.97 -0.49 -14.41
N ARG A 63 20.45 -0.29 -15.65
CA ARG A 63 19.58 -0.15 -16.83
C ARG A 63 18.75 -1.39 -17.11
N GLU A 64 19.31 -2.57 -16.93
CA GLU A 64 18.58 -3.82 -17.11
C GLU A 64 17.40 -3.93 -16.14
N LYS A 65 17.61 -3.61 -14.87
CA LYS A 65 16.54 -3.58 -13.87
C LYS A 65 15.50 -2.51 -14.17
N ALA A 66 15.92 -1.36 -14.65
CA ALA A 66 14.99 -0.28 -15.03
C ALA A 66 14.16 -0.69 -16.25
N GLU A 67 14.74 -1.38 -17.22
CA GLU A 67 14.02 -1.91 -18.37
C GLU A 67 12.98 -2.97 -17.95
N GLU A 68 13.34 -3.86 -17.04
CA GLU A 68 12.44 -4.86 -16.48
C GLU A 68 11.30 -4.20 -15.69
N ALA A 69 11.61 -3.16 -14.90
CA ALA A 69 10.59 -2.39 -14.20
C ALA A 69 9.62 -1.70 -15.16
N LEU A 70 10.12 -1.14 -16.27
CA LEU A 70 9.26 -0.52 -17.29
C LEU A 70 8.35 -1.54 -17.97
N LYS A 71 8.86 -2.73 -18.27
CA LYS A 71 8.07 -3.82 -18.84
C LYS A 71 6.97 -4.24 -17.87
N LEU A 72 7.34 -4.51 -16.60
CA LEU A 72 6.40 -4.89 -15.56
C LEU A 72 5.33 -3.83 -15.32
N TYR A 73 5.71 -2.54 -15.36
CA TYR A 73 4.76 -1.44 -15.26
C TYR A 73 3.72 -1.47 -16.38
N LYS A 74 4.14 -1.70 -17.62
CA LYS A 74 3.24 -1.79 -18.77
C LYS A 74 2.31 -3.00 -18.68
N ASP A 75 2.84 -4.15 -18.29
CA ASP A 75 2.03 -5.35 -18.06
C ASP A 75 0.98 -5.12 -16.99
N ALA A 76 1.35 -4.41 -15.90
CA ALA A 76 0.41 -4.04 -14.85
C ALA A 76 -0.67 -3.04 -15.35
N GLN A 77 -0.31 -2.06 -16.18
CA GLN A 77 -1.27 -1.13 -16.78
C GLN A 77 -2.27 -1.85 -17.69
N GLU A 78 -1.81 -2.80 -18.49
CA GLU A 78 -2.69 -3.62 -19.34
C GLU A 78 -3.62 -4.49 -18.49
N MET A 79 -3.12 -5.09 -17.41
CA MET A 79 -3.95 -5.86 -16.49
C MET A 79 -5.01 -4.99 -15.82
N LEU A 80 -4.64 -3.79 -15.34
CA LEU A 80 -5.60 -2.84 -14.76
C LEU A 80 -6.67 -2.41 -15.77
N ARG A 81 -6.28 -2.22 -17.05
CA ARG A 81 -7.22 -1.93 -18.14
C ARG A 81 -8.21 -3.08 -18.32
N ARG A 82 -7.74 -4.32 -18.36
CA ARG A 82 -8.59 -5.51 -18.47
C ARG A 82 -9.53 -5.64 -17.28
N PHE A 83 -9.06 -5.45 -16.06
CA PHE A 83 -9.92 -5.48 -14.86
C PHE A 83 -11.07 -4.47 -14.96
N LYS A 84 -10.77 -3.28 -15.49
CA LYS A 84 -11.75 -2.23 -15.70
C LYS A 84 -12.76 -2.57 -16.79
N ASP A 85 -12.28 -2.99 -17.97
CA ASP A 85 -13.09 -3.12 -19.17
C ASP A 85 -13.94 -4.41 -19.14
N GLU A 86 -13.35 -5.49 -18.64
CA GLU A 86 -13.98 -6.82 -18.59
C GLU A 86 -14.72 -7.09 -17.27
N LYS A 87 -14.57 -6.20 -16.26
CA LYS A 87 -15.16 -6.32 -14.92
C LYS A 87 -14.93 -7.68 -14.27
N ILE A 88 -13.73 -8.20 -14.41
CA ILE A 88 -13.37 -9.55 -13.96
C ILE A 88 -13.26 -9.64 -12.44
N VAL A 89 -12.87 -8.54 -11.80
CA VAL A 89 -12.63 -8.51 -10.37
C VAL A 89 -13.71 -7.73 -9.63
N THR A 90 -14.11 -8.23 -8.48
CA THR A 90 -14.94 -7.51 -7.50
C THR A 90 -14.11 -7.18 -6.28
N ILE A 91 -14.00 -5.90 -5.94
CA ILE A 91 -13.19 -5.41 -4.85
C ILE A 91 -14.10 -4.92 -3.73
N ASN A 92 -13.93 -5.47 -2.54
CA ASN A 92 -14.65 -5.04 -1.35
C ASN A 92 -13.66 -4.65 -0.27
N ALA A 93 -14.03 -3.68 0.56
CA ALA A 93 -13.23 -3.27 1.71
C ALA A 93 -14.11 -2.91 2.90
N VAL A 94 -13.57 -3.11 4.08
CA VAL A 94 -14.12 -2.58 5.32
C VAL A 94 -13.01 -1.84 6.05
N VAL A 95 -13.32 -0.65 6.52
CA VAL A 95 -12.41 0.20 7.29
C VAL A 95 -13.06 0.50 8.63
N GLY A 96 -12.30 0.38 9.70
CA GLY A 96 -12.73 0.74 11.03
C GLY A 96 -11.77 1.76 11.65
N ILE A 97 -12.30 2.83 12.26
CA ILE A 97 -11.51 3.81 13.01
C ILE A 97 -12.04 3.83 14.43
N TYR A 98 -11.19 3.45 15.38
CA TYR A 98 -11.61 3.25 16.77
C TYR A 98 -10.78 4.08 17.73
N PRO A 99 -11.37 4.59 18.82
CA PRO A 99 -10.60 5.15 19.92
C PRO A 99 -9.61 4.14 20.46
N ALA A 100 -8.37 4.56 20.62
CA ALA A 100 -7.29 3.70 21.06
C ALA A 100 -6.23 4.48 21.84
N TYR A 101 -5.38 3.76 22.54
CA TYR A 101 -4.22 4.29 23.23
C TYR A 101 -3.13 3.23 23.32
N SER A 102 -1.90 3.66 23.52
CA SER A 102 -0.78 2.76 23.77
C SER A 102 -0.72 2.37 25.25
N ASN A 103 -0.38 1.10 25.50
CA ASN A 103 -0.12 0.56 26.82
C ASN A 103 1.11 -0.35 26.72
N ASP A 104 2.28 0.18 27.07
CA ASP A 104 3.58 -0.42 26.79
C ASP A 104 3.73 -0.79 25.31
N ASP A 105 3.93 -2.06 24.99
CA ASP A 105 4.06 -2.55 23.62
C ASP A 105 2.72 -2.91 22.97
N ASP A 106 1.60 -2.69 23.66
CA ASP A 106 0.28 -3.05 23.19
C ASP A 106 -0.54 -1.83 22.76
N ILE A 107 -1.43 -2.03 21.80
CA ILE A 107 -2.48 -1.06 21.44
C ILE A 107 -3.79 -1.52 22.08
N VAL A 108 -4.41 -0.67 22.89
CA VAL A 108 -5.74 -0.93 23.45
C VAL A 108 -6.77 -0.14 22.66
N ALA A 109 -7.60 -0.83 21.88
CA ALA A 109 -8.67 -0.24 21.09
C ALA A 109 -10.03 -0.46 21.75
N THR A 110 -10.94 0.52 21.64
CA THR A 110 -12.32 0.40 22.12
C THR A 110 -13.25 0.13 20.95
N PHE A 111 -13.85 -1.06 20.93
CA PHE A 111 -14.80 -1.52 19.93
C PHE A 111 -16.13 -1.84 20.59
N GLU A 112 -17.22 -1.19 20.18
CA GLU A 112 -18.57 -1.40 20.74
C GLU A 112 -18.59 -1.45 22.29
N ASN A 113 -17.94 -0.50 22.94
CA ASN A 113 -17.76 -0.40 24.39
C ASN A 113 -16.94 -1.55 25.03
N LYS A 114 -16.29 -2.40 24.23
CA LYS A 114 -15.34 -3.41 24.69
C LYS A 114 -13.93 -2.96 24.38
N LYS A 115 -13.03 -3.18 25.34
CA LYS A 115 -11.59 -2.99 25.13
C LYS A 115 -10.99 -4.25 24.53
N ILE A 116 -10.24 -4.09 23.46
CA ILE A 116 -9.48 -5.16 22.80
C ILE A 116 -8.03 -4.75 22.86
N THR A 117 -7.19 -5.64 23.39
CA THR A 117 -5.74 -5.47 23.38
C THR A 117 -5.19 -6.12 22.11
N ILE A 118 -4.43 -5.35 21.36
CA ILE A 118 -3.72 -5.78 20.15
C ILE A 118 -2.24 -5.78 20.49
N PRO A 119 -1.64 -6.97 20.73
CA PRO A 119 -0.23 -7.05 21.02
C PRO A 119 0.59 -6.66 19.79
N THR A 120 1.57 -5.78 19.99
CA THR A 120 2.47 -5.38 18.91
C THR A 120 3.92 -5.71 19.28
N LEU A 121 4.62 -6.33 18.32
CA LEU A 121 5.99 -6.74 18.53
C LEU A 121 6.94 -5.56 18.43
N ARG A 122 7.83 -5.42 19.41
CA ARG A 122 8.93 -4.47 19.35
C ARG A 122 10.05 -5.01 18.47
N GLN A 123 10.64 -4.14 17.65
CA GLN A 123 11.83 -4.47 16.86
C GLN A 123 12.93 -5.02 17.76
N GLN A 124 13.62 -6.06 17.30
CA GLN A 124 14.76 -6.66 17.99
C GLN A 124 16.10 -6.11 17.52
N VAL A 125 16.10 -5.42 16.38
CA VAL A 125 17.26 -4.74 15.81
C VAL A 125 16.96 -3.24 15.78
N PRO A 126 17.84 -2.41 16.36
CA PRO A 126 17.64 -0.97 16.36
C PRO A 126 17.57 -0.39 14.94
N SER A 127 16.71 0.59 14.76
CA SER A 127 16.66 1.45 13.56
C SER A 127 17.91 2.33 13.48
N THR A 128 18.06 3.09 12.40
CA THR A 128 19.22 3.97 12.15
C THR A 128 19.43 5.04 13.22
N ASP A 129 18.39 5.39 13.96
CA ASP A 129 18.38 6.33 15.09
C ASP A 129 18.68 5.65 16.46
N GLY A 130 18.91 4.33 16.47
CA GLY A 130 19.25 3.56 17.66
C GLY A 130 18.04 3.07 18.48
N PHE A 131 16.80 3.32 18.04
CA PHE A 131 15.59 2.89 18.73
C PHE A 131 15.02 1.60 18.16
N CYS A 132 14.45 0.77 19.05
CA CYS A 132 13.65 -0.39 18.69
C CYS A 132 12.16 0.00 18.78
N TYR A 133 11.49 0.13 17.66
CA TYR A 133 10.10 0.58 17.60
C TYR A 133 9.10 -0.57 17.71
N SER A 134 7.97 -0.28 18.36
CA SER A 134 6.72 -1.03 18.29
C SER A 134 5.65 -0.17 17.62
N LEU A 135 4.60 -0.78 17.05
CA LEU A 135 3.47 -0.01 16.53
C LEU A 135 2.76 0.80 17.62
N ALA A 136 2.80 0.35 18.87
CA ALA A 136 2.24 1.09 20.00
C ALA A 136 2.92 2.45 20.23
N ASP A 137 4.21 2.59 19.90
CA ASP A 137 4.96 3.85 20.08
C ASP A 137 4.42 5.00 19.19
N PHE A 138 3.65 4.68 18.15
CA PHE A 138 3.05 5.68 17.25
C PHE A 138 1.67 6.16 17.72
N LEU A 139 1.14 5.59 18.82
CA LEU A 139 -0.08 6.05 19.45
C LEU A 139 0.24 6.80 20.75
N LYS A 140 -0.62 7.75 21.06
CA LYS A 140 -0.54 8.42 22.37
C LYS A 140 -0.99 7.48 23.49
N PRO A 141 -0.48 7.67 24.73
CA PRO A 141 -0.95 6.90 25.88
C PRO A 141 -2.41 7.17 26.27
N GLN A 142 -3.02 8.20 25.70
CA GLN A 142 -4.43 8.55 25.90
C GLN A 142 -4.99 9.28 24.66
N ASP A 143 -6.29 9.14 24.43
CA ASP A 143 -7.07 9.92 23.48
C ASP A 143 -6.51 9.95 22.03
N ASP A 144 -6.21 8.77 21.50
CA ASP A 144 -5.82 8.59 20.11
C ASP A 144 -6.79 7.63 19.39
N PHE A 145 -6.46 7.31 18.15
CA PHE A 145 -7.27 6.44 17.30
C PHE A 145 -6.40 5.47 16.53
N VAL A 146 -6.90 4.25 16.35
CA VAL A 146 -6.32 3.26 15.45
C VAL A 146 -7.23 3.01 14.27
N GLY A 147 -6.65 2.99 13.06
CA GLY A 147 -7.31 2.59 11.84
C GLY A 147 -7.00 1.12 11.54
N VAL A 148 -8.04 0.34 11.27
CA VAL A 148 -7.93 -1.06 10.83
C VAL A 148 -8.71 -1.25 9.55
N PHE A 149 -8.26 -2.15 8.69
CA PHE A 149 -8.99 -2.46 7.45
C PHE A 149 -8.82 -3.92 7.06
N ALA A 150 -9.79 -4.39 6.28
CA ALA A 150 -9.70 -5.66 5.56
C ALA A 150 -10.27 -5.45 4.15
N ASN A 151 -9.70 -6.15 3.19
CA ASN A 151 -10.16 -6.11 1.80
C ASN A 151 -10.21 -7.52 1.21
N THR A 152 -11.05 -7.67 0.19
CA THR A 152 -11.12 -8.87 -0.64
C THR A 152 -11.12 -8.49 -2.11
N VAL A 153 -10.46 -9.31 -2.91
CA VAL A 153 -10.52 -9.24 -4.37
C VAL A 153 -10.98 -10.60 -4.87
N LEU A 154 -12.15 -10.66 -5.47
CA LEU A 154 -12.75 -11.87 -6.03
C LEU A 154 -12.59 -11.86 -7.55
N GLY A 155 -12.51 -13.04 -8.16
CA GLY A 155 -12.39 -13.19 -9.62
C GLY A 155 -10.94 -13.31 -10.13
N VAL A 156 -9.94 -13.27 -9.24
CA VAL A 156 -8.53 -13.41 -9.62
C VAL A 156 -8.17 -14.84 -10.05
N GLU A 157 -9.01 -15.81 -9.77
CA GLU A 157 -8.84 -17.22 -10.16
C GLU A 157 -8.98 -17.45 -11.68
N ALA A 158 -9.41 -16.42 -12.42
CA ALA A 158 -9.56 -16.48 -13.88
C ALA A 158 -8.24 -16.23 -14.65
N PHE A 159 -7.11 -16.04 -13.92
CA PHE A 159 -5.80 -15.69 -14.51
C PHE A 159 -4.73 -16.74 -14.28
#